data_a3cbf684e4e22d8814fa210712ae629d
#
_entry.id   a3cbf684e4e22d8814fa210712ae629d
#
_cell.length_a   1.000
_cell.length_b   1.000
_cell.length_c   1.000
_cell.angle_alpha   90.00
_cell.angle_beta   90.00
_cell.angle_gamma   90.00
#
_symmetry.space_group_name_H-M   'P 1'
#
loop_
_entity.id
_entity.type
_entity.pdbx_description
1 polymer ?
#
loop_
_entity_poly.entity_id
_entity_poly.type
_entity_poly.pdbx_seq_one_letter_code
_entity_poly.pdbx_strand_id
1 'polypeptide(L)'
;MKSQDADYLTEFTDGEHVGQCDAPADKGGQGAGFSPFSLLEASLAGCMNITLRVFAKTHDIDLEFVETTVTLKPGEGGYTFEYAIKLPEGLSDKDRKRLIAARKGCPIHGLLGQPLSFELKE
;
A
#
# COMPACT_ATOMS: atom_id res chain seq x y z
N MET A 1 17.82 -0.89 -6.08
CA MET A 1 17.80 -2.07 -5.20
C MET A 1 19.09 -2.87 -5.39
N LYS A 2 19.76 -3.18 -4.31
CA LYS A 2 21.05 -3.88 -4.38
C LYS A 2 21.03 -5.13 -3.52
N SER A 3 21.56 -6.23 -4.04
CA SER A 3 21.70 -7.46 -3.28
C SER A 3 22.68 -7.28 -2.13
N GLN A 4 22.44 -7.99 -1.05
CA GLN A 4 23.29 -8.01 0.13
C GLN A 4 23.92 -9.41 0.27
N ASP A 5 24.75 -9.61 1.31
CA ASP A 5 25.47 -10.87 1.48
C ASP A 5 24.53 -12.06 1.76
N ALA A 6 23.44 -11.86 2.48
CA ALA A 6 22.44 -12.90 2.67
C ALA A 6 21.70 -13.17 1.36
N ASP A 7 21.37 -14.40 1.06
CA ASP A 7 21.01 -14.88 -0.28
C ASP A 7 19.95 -14.03 -0.99
N TYR A 8 18.88 -13.64 -0.31
CA TYR A 8 17.76 -12.96 -0.97
C TYR A 8 17.50 -11.58 -0.40
N LEU A 9 18.37 -11.14 0.49
CA LEU A 9 18.25 -9.82 1.10
C LEU A 9 18.69 -8.75 0.12
N THR A 10 17.88 -7.71 -0.02
CA THR A 10 18.22 -6.54 -0.82
C THR A 10 18.02 -5.28 0.00
N GLU A 11 18.75 -4.25 -0.35
CA GLU A 11 18.58 -2.91 0.20
C GLU A 11 18.08 -1.98 -0.89
N PHE A 12 17.14 -1.14 -0.54
CA PHE A 12 16.61 -0.15 -1.47
C PHE A 12 16.54 1.23 -0.83
N THR A 13 16.58 2.26 -1.67
CA THR A 13 16.54 3.64 -1.21
C THR A 13 15.89 4.51 -2.28
N ASP A 14 15.25 5.59 -1.83
CA ASP A 14 14.75 6.66 -2.69
C ASP A 14 15.74 7.85 -2.71
N GLY A 15 16.92 7.70 -2.09
CA GLY A 15 17.90 8.77 -1.94
C GLY A 15 17.91 9.39 -0.55
N GLU A 16 16.84 9.25 0.20
CA GLU A 16 16.72 9.81 1.56
C GLU A 16 16.44 8.74 2.60
N HIS A 17 15.69 7.72 2.23
CA HIS A 17 15.24 6.64 3.12
C HIS A 17 15.85 5.34 2.66
N VAL A 18 16.09 4.44 3.62
CA VAL A 18 16.65 3.12 3.35
C VAL A 18 15.70 2.06 3.87
N GLY A 19 15.44 1.03 3.06
CA GLY A 19 14.63 -0.10 3.46
C GLY A 19 15.28 -1.40 3.02
N GLN A 20 14.78 -2.50 3.59
CA GLN A 20 15.26 -3.83 3.25
C GLN A 20 14.10 -4.68 2.75
N CYS A 21 14.39 -5.51 1.76
CA CYS A 21 13.46 -6.44 1.18
C CYS A 21 14.10 -7.82 1.19
N ASP A 22 13.34 -8.84 1.58
CA ASP A 22 13.85 -10.20 1.66
C ASP A 22 12.74 -11.17 1.27
N ALA A 23 13.12 -12.37 0.89
CA ALA A 23 12.16 -13.45 0.73
C ALA A 23 11.70 -13.90 2.12
N PRO A 24 10.42 -14.29 2.27
CA PRO A 24 9.95 -14.85 3.53
C PRO A 24 10.70 -16.13 3.90
N ALA A 25 10.70 -16.47 5.18
CA ALA A 25 11.39 -17.68 5.66
C ALA A 25 10.89 -18.96 4.98
N ASP A 26 9.59 -19.05 4.69
CA ASP A 26 9.00 -20.21 4.02
C ASP A 26 9.33 -20.28 2.52
N LYS A 27 9.96 -19.24 1.97
CA LYS A 27 10.40 -19.17 0.57
C LYS A 27 11.93 -19.16 0.44
N GLY A 28 12.64 -19.55 1.47
CA GLY A 28 14.10 -19.67 1.47
C GLY A 28 14.86 -18.47 1.97
N GLY A 29 14.18 -17.37 2.27
CA GLY A 29 14.79 -16.19 2.86
C GLY A 29 14.84 -16.26 4.37
N GLN A 30 15.27 -15.18 4.99
CA GLN A 30 15.33 -15.06 6.45
C GLN A 30 14.23 -14.16 7.02
N GLY A 31 13.42 -13.55 6.14
CA GLY A 31 12.41 -12.62 6.58
C GLY A 31 13.00 -11.39 7.27
N ALA A 32 14.20 -10.97 6.85
CA ALA A 32 14.91 -9.88 7.49
C ALA A 32 14.41 -8.50 7.07
N GLY A 33 13.51 -8.43 6.11
CA GLY A 33 12.91 -7.18 5.65
C GLY A 33 11.49 -7.44 5.15
N PHE A 34 10.92 -6.42 4.53
CA PHE A 34 9.61 -6.56 3.89
C PHE A 34 9.71 -7.53 2.71
N SER A 35 8.69 -8.33 2.48
CA SER A 35 8.64 -9.11 1.24
C SER A 35 8.21 -8.18 0.09
N PRO A 36 8.50 -8.56 -1.18
CA PRO A 36 8.01 -7.77 -2.31
C PRO A 36 6.50 -7.58 -2.32
N PHE A 37 5.73 -8.61 -1.97
CA PHE A 37 4.28 -8.49 -1.89
C PHE A 37 3.83 -7.53 -0.80
N SER A 38 4.45 -7.56 0.38
CA SER A 38 4.10 -6.64 1.44
C SER A 38 4.48 -5.20 1.09
N LEU A 39 5.48 -4.98 0.26
CA LEU A 39 5.79 -3.63 -0.25
C LEU A 39 4.70 -3.11 -1.17
N LEU A 40 4.11 -3.96 -2.02
CA LEU A 40 2.96 -3.58 -2.83
C LEU A 40 1.75 -3.25 -1.95
N GLU A 41 1.48 -4.08 -0.98
CA GLU A 41 0.38 -3.87 -0.03
C GLU A 41 0.56 -2.56 0.73
N ALA A 42 1.77 -2.32 1.24
CA ALA A 42 2.08 -1.11 1.99
C ALA A 42 1.97 0.14 1.13
N SER A 43 2.38 0.06 -0.13
CA SER A 43 2.28 1.19 -1.06
C SER A 43 0.82 1.62 -1.23
N LEU A 44 -0.07 0.68 -1.49
CA LEU A 44 -1.50 0.97 -1.66
C LEU A 44 -2.11 1.45 -0.35
N ALA A 45 -1.82 0.78 0.76
CA ALA A 45 -2.36 1.15 2.06
C ALA A 45 -1.94 2.56 2.47
N GLY A 46 -0.66 2.88 2.30
CA GLY A 46 -0.12 4.20 2.65
C GLY A 46 -0.72 5.30 1.79
N CYS A 47 -0.80 5.08 0.48
CA CYS A 47 -1.37 6.06 -0.44
C CYS A 47 -2.84 6.32 -0.12
N MET A 48 -3.61 5.28 0.12
CA MET A 48 -5.02 5.40 0.47
C MET A 48 -5.21 6.15 1.79
N ASN A 49 -4.39 5.83 2.79
CA ASN A 49 -4.42 6.50 4.08
C ASN A 49 -4.18 7.99 3.95
N ILE A 50 -3.14 8.37 3.20
CA ILE A 50 -2.81 9.78 2.95
C ILE A 50 -3.93 10.47 2.19
N THR A 51 -4.48 9.82 1.17
CA THR A 51 -5.57 10.36 0.36
C THR A 51 -6.79 10.72 1.21
N LEU A 52 -7.18 9.83 2.13
CA LEU A 52 -8.31 10.08 3.01
C LEU A 52 -8.05 11.24 3.96
N ARG A 53 -6.84 11.34 4.48
CA ARG A 53 -6.48 12.45 5.39
C ARG A 53 -6.42 13.79 4.67
N VAL A 54 -5.92 13.80 3.44
CA VAL A 54 -5.94 15.01 2.61
C VAL A 54 -7.37 15.45 2.32
N PHE A 55 -8.23 14.51 1.95
CA PHE A 55 -9.64 14.80 1.70
C PHE A 55 -10.32 15.37 2.94
N ALA A 56 -10.10 14.74 4.09
CA ALA A 56 -10.69 15.20 5.34
C ALA A 56 -10.31 16.64 5.66
N LYS A 57 -9.02 16.94 5.51
CA LYS A 57 -8.51 18.29 5.79
C LYS A 57 -9.07 19.32 4.83
N THR A 58 -9.19 18.98 3.56
CA THR A 58 -9.72 19.88 2.54
C THR A 58 -11.20 20.17 2.75
N HIS A 59 -11.96 19.23 3.31
CA HIS A 59 -13.40 19.35 3.50
C HIS A 59 -13.80 19.59 4.95
N ASP A 60 -12.85 20.00 5.79
CA ASP A 60 -13.09 20.32 7.20
C ASP A 60 -13.75 19.19 7.97
N ILE A 61 -13.36 17.95 7.68
CA ILE A 61 -13.78 16.78 8.43
C ILE A 61 -12.70 16.49 9.49
N ASP A 62 -13.11 16.42 10.75
CA ASP A 62 -12.21 16.10 11.85
C ASP A 62 -11.95 14.60 11.86
N LEU A 63 -10.85 14.19 11.27
CA LEU A 63 -10.45 12.80 11.16
C LEU A 63 -9.27 12.56 12.09
N GLU A 64 -9.55 12.09 13.30
CA GLU A 64 -8.52 11.88 14.32
C GLU A 64 -7.52 10.79 13.89
N PHE A 65 -8.02 9.74 13.28
CA PHE A 65 -7.16 8.68 12.74
C PHE A 65 -7.88 7.97 11.59
N VAL A 66 -7.11 7.26 10.79
CA VAL A 66 -7.63 6.31 9.82
C VAL A 66 -6.66 5.13 9.77
N GLU A 67 -7.19 3.94 9.72
CA GLU A 67 -6.39 2.73 9.59
C GLU A 67 -6.77 2.05 8.28
N THR A 68 -5.74 1.77 7.47
CA THR A 68 -5.92 1.11 6.19
C THR A 68 -5.12 -0.18 6.18
N THR A 69 -5.74 -1.24 5.75
CA THR A 69 -5.12 -2.56 5.66
C THR A 69 -5.34 -3.09 4.26
N VAL A 70 -4.28 -3.56 3.62
CA VAL A 70 -4.33 -4.11 2.27
C VAL A 70 -3.70 -5.49 2.27
N THR A 71 -4.38 -6.43 1.65
CA THR A 71 -3.89 -7.80 1.46
C THR A 71 -4.02 -8.17 0.00
N LEU A 72 -2.93 -8.63 -0.60
CA LEU A 72 -2.92 -9.12 -1.97
C LEU A 72 -3.20 -10.61 -1.95
N LYS A 73 -4.30 -11.01 -2.56
CA LYS A 73 -4.74 -12.41 -2.54
C LYS A 73 -4.76 -13.00 -3.94
N PRO A 74 -4.20 -14.21 -4.11
CA PRO A 74 -4.32 -14.95 -5.37
C PRO A 74 -5.74 -15.51 -5.50
N GLY A 75 -6.19 -15.66 -6.75
CA GLY A 75 -7.47 -16.25 -7.07
C GLY A 75 -7.46 -16.82 -8.47
N GLU A 76 -8.56 -17.40 -8.90
CA GLU A 76 -8.65 -18.06 -10.20
C GLU A 76 -8.46 -17.10 -11.37
N GLY A 77 -8.95 -15.87 -11.24
CA GLY A 77 -8.84 -14.84 -12.27
C GLY A 77 -7.61 -13.95 -12.15
N GLY A 78 -6.67 -14.27 -11.25
CA GLY A 78 -5.50 -13.47 -10.98
C GLY A 78 -5.43 -13.04 -9.53
N TYR A 79 -4.91 -11.85 -9.28
CA TYR A 79 -4.76 -11.32 -7.92
C TYR A 79 -5.78 -10.24 -7.62
N THR A 80 -6.18 -10.17 -6.37
CA THR A 80 -7.08 -9.13 -5.87
C THR A 80 -6.42 -8.43 -4.69
N PHE A 81 -6.42 -7.11 -4.72
CA PHE A 81 -6.08 -6.32 -3.54
C PHE A 81 -7.36 -6.16 -2.72
N GLU A 82 -7.43 -6.88 -1.60
CA GLU A 82 -8.50 -6.67 -0.63
C GLU A 82 -8.06 -5.59 0.34
N TYR A 83 -8.93 -4.65 0.65
CA TYR A 83 -8.56 -3.62 1.60
C TYR A 83 -9.70 -3.28 2.52
N ALA A 84 -9.34 -2.83 3.72
CA ALA A 84 -10.27 -2.39 4.74
C ALA A 84 -9.86 -1.00 5.21
N ILE A 85 -10.85 -0.17 5.48
CA ILE A 85 -10.67 1.18 5.99
C ILE A 85 -11.41 1.27 7.32
N LYS A 86 -10.67 1.57 8.38
CA LYS A 86 -11.26 1.77 9.70
C LYS A 86 -11.26 3.26 10.02
N LEU A 87 -12.44 3.80 10.20
CA LEU A 87 -12.64 5.21 10.53
C LEU A 87 -13.00 5.35 12.00
N PRO A 88 -12.75 6.51 12.61
CA PRO A 88 -13.14 6.71 14.00
C PRO A 88 -14.66 6.71 14.15
N GLU A 89 -15.10 6.35 15.34
CA GLU A 89 -16.51 6.50 15.71
C GLU A 89 -16.82 7.99 15.87
N GLY A 90 -18.06 8.36 15.76
CA GLY A 90 -18.48 9.75 15.92
C GLY A 90 -18.55 10.57 14.66
N LEU A 91 -18.09 10.02 13.53
CA LEU A 91 -18.32 10.66 12.24
C LEU A 91 -19.78 10.52 11.85
N SER A 92 -20.33 11.56 11.19
CA SER A 92 -21.67 11.46 10.63
C SER A 92 -21.69 10.43 9.50
N ASP A 93 -22.86 9.86 9.22
CA ASP A 93 -23.00 8.93 8.09
C ASP A 93 -22.60 9.59 6.77
N LYS A 94 -22.94 10.86 6.62
CA LYS A 94 -22.58 11.65 5.44
C LYS A 94 -21.06 11.72 5.28
N ASP A 95 -20.35 12.10 6.33
CA ASP A 95 -18.89 12.23 6.28
C ASP A 95 -18.22 10.89 6.08
N ARG A 96 -18.72 9.84 6.71
CA ARG A 96 -18.23 8.47 6.54
C ARG A 96 -18.33 8.04 5.08
N LYS A 97 -19.49 8.26 4.44
CA LYS A 97 -19.70 7.93 3.03
C LYS A 97 -18.79 8.72 2.11
N ARG A 98 -18.61 10.00 2.39
CA ARG A 98 -17.72 10.87 1.61
C ARG A 98 -16.28 10.41 1.68
N LEU A 99 -15.81 10.06 2.88
CA LEU A 99 -14.45 9.55 3.07
C LEU A 99 -14.24 8.22 2.33
N ILE A 100 -15.17 7.30 2.47
CA ILE A 100 -15.05 6.02 1.76
C ILE A 100 -15.03 6.23 0.24
N ALA A 101 -15.86 7.14 -0.27
CA ALA A 101 -15.85 7.46 -1.71
C ALA A 101 -14.53 8.12 -2.14
N ALA A 102 -13.90 8.90 -1.26
CA ALA A 102 -12.65 9.58 -1.56
C ALA A 102 -11.49 8.62 -1.82
N ARG A 103 -11.58 7.36 -1.39
CA ARG A 103 -10.55 6.35 -1.64
C ARG A 103 -10.24 6.19 -3.13
N LYS A 104 -11.21 6.46 -3.98
CA LYS A 104 -11.05 6.34 -5.43
C LYS A 104 -10.06 7.37 -6.00
N GLY A 105 -9.76 8.42 -5.26
CA GLY A 105 -8.75 9.40 -5.63
C GLY A 105 -7.32 9.00 -5.33
N CYS A 106 -7.10 7.83 -4.75
CA CYS A 106 -5.76 7.32 -4.46
C CYS A 106 -5.00 7.05 -5.76
N PRO A 107 -3.86 7.75 -6.01
CA PRO A 107 -3.11 7.54 -7.25
C PRO A 107 -2.61 6.12 -7.46
N ILE A 108 -2.19 5.44 -6.40
CA ILE A 108 -1.70 4.06 -6.50
C ILE A 108 -2.85 3.10 -6.84
N HIS A 109 -4.03 3.31 -6.26
CA HIS A 109 -5.21 2.54 -6.61
C HIS A 109 -5.52 2.67 -8.11
N GLY A 110 -5.48 3.89 -8.61
CA GLY A 110 -5.72 4.15 -10.03
C GLY A 110 -4.67 3.51 -10.93
N LEU A 111 -3.40 3.60 -10.54
CA LEU A 111 -2.29 3.00 -11.29
C LEU A 111 -2.40 1.48 -11.35
N LEU A 112 -2.67 0.84 -10.22
CA LEU A 112 -2.76 -0.61 -10.15
C LEU A 112 -4.00 -1.17 -10.88
N GLY A 113 -5.02 -0.34 -11.06
CA GLY A 113 -6.24 -0.72 -11.76
C GLY A 113 -6.14 -0.61 -13.28
N GLN A 114 -5.01 -0.16 -13.81
CA GLN A 114 -4.79 -0.03 -15.25
C GLN A 114 -3.96 -1.18 -15.80
N PRO A 115 -4.04 -1.44 -17.11
CA PRO A 115 -3.08 -2.34 -17.75
C PRO A 115 -1.67 -1.78 -17.61
N LEU A 116 -0.74 -2.62 -17.17
CA LEU A 116 0.65 -2.25 -16.98
C LEU A 116 1.50 -2.90 -18.06
N SER A 117 2.56 -2.20 -18.45
CA SER A 117 3.51 -2.75 -19.43
C SER A 117 4.91 -2.74 -18.83
N PHE A 118 5.78 -3.56 -19.40
CA PHE A 118 7.15 -3.69 -18.94
C PHE A 118 8.09 -3.43 -20.10
N GLU A 119 9.11 -2.65 -19.85
CA GLU A 119 10.09 -2.29 -20.87
C GLU A 119 11.50 -2.43 -20.30
N LEU A 120 12.32 -3.27 -20.92
CA LEU A 120 13.72 -3.41 -20.53
C LEU A 120 14.54 -2.26 -21.10
N LYS A 121 15.24 -1.56 -20.24
CA LYS A 121 16.21 -0.52 -20.62
C LYS A 121 17.61 -1.05 -20.43
N GLU A 122 18.47 -0.87 -21.41
CA GLU A 122 19.85 -1.29 -21.34
C GLU A 122 20.85 -0.15 -21.45
#